data_389e5c3db5bc4c81ea050c757f337c96
#
_entry.id   389e5c3db5bc4c81ea050c757f337c96
#
_cell.length_a   1.000
_cell.length_b   1.000
_cell.length_c   1.000
_cell.angle_alpha   90.00
_cell.angle_beta   90.00
_cell.angle_gamma   90.00
#
_symmetry.space_group_name_H-M   'P 1'
#
loop_
_entity.id
_entity.type
_entity.pdbx_description
1 polymer ?
#
loop_
_entity_poly.entity_id
_entity_poly.type
_entity_poly.pdbx_seq_one_letter_code
_entity_poly.pdbx_strand_id
1 'polypeptide(L)'
;MDRSQGTVAVIGAGTIGLSWAALFAAHGHTVRVQDPRPGIGPEVESAVRHLTRLQPATGEAADLLSRIEVVDDVETAVAGADVVQENAPERLPLKQELFARIEAAVGERALIASSTSALMPSDLAREMRTPERLVVGHPFNPPEVLPLVEVVPGERTAPWAVEAAVAFYRSVGKKPVVLHREINGFVANRLQSTLFRECVWLVTQGVVSAAELDEIVTESIGPRWATAGPFESFHLGGGPGGMRHFLEHLGPGMARRWKTVEQPELDEGTVELVSSQVEERFAGRTYEQLTEDRDRAQLAVIRARDEARGGNG
;
A
#
# COMPACT_ATOMS: atom_id res chain seq x y z
N MET A 1 -4.50 13.30 -26.22
CA MET A 1 -3.42 13.95 -25.47
C MET A 1 -2.80 12.88 -24.61
N ASP A 2 -1.56 12.58 -24.84
CA ASP A 2 -0.80 11.59 -24.07
C ASP A 2 -0.65 12.12 -22.62
N ARG A 3 -1.36 11.52 -21.65
CA ARG A 3 -1.40 11.97 -20.25
C ARG A 3 -0.23 11.43 -19.42
N SER A 4 0.82 10.90 -20.07
CA SER A 4 1.94 10.25 -19.41
C SER A 4 3.05 11.19 -18.90
N GLN A 5 2.92 12.50 -19.00
CA GLN A 5 3.98 13.46 -18.70
C GLN A 5 3.53 14.63 -17.82
N GLY A 6 2.68 14.40 -16.84
CA GLY A 6 2.29 15.42 -15.86
C GLY A 6 3.33 15.60 -14.74
N THR A 7 3.18 16.67 -13.96
CA THR A 7 4.00 16.92 -12.77
C THR A 7 3.33 16.34 -11.54
N VAL A 8 4.08 15.55 -10.77
CA VAL A 8 3.64 14.97 -9.50
C VAL A 8 4.48 15.54 -8.36
N ALA A 9 3.81 16.05 -7.34
CA ALA A 9 4.45 16.45 -6.09
C ALA A 9 4.37 15.29 -5.09
N VAL A 10 5.51 14.89 -4.54
CA VAL A 10 5.61 13.90 -3.46
C VAL A 10 5.99 14.64 -2.19
N ILE A 11 5.08 14.70 -1.22
CA ILE A 11 5.27 15.40 0.04
C ILE A 11 5.54 14.39 1.15
N GLY A 12 6.75 14.42 1.69
CA GLY A 12 7.30 13.42 2.61
C GLY A 12 8.11 12.34 1.88
N ALA A 13 9.41 12.28 2.18
CA ALA A 13 10.40 11.36 1.60
C ALA A 13 10.77 10.22 2.58
N GLY A 14 9.79 9.67 3.28
CA GLY A 14 9.91 8.39 3.97
C GLY A 14 9.91 7.22 2.98
N THR A 15 9.97 5.98 3.48
CA THR A 15 9.99 4.76 2.64
C THR A 15 8.92 4.77 1.54
N ILE A 16 7.67 5.11 1.88
CA ILE A 16 6.56 5.14 0.92
C ILE A 16 6.72 6.26 -0.10
N GLY A 17 7.09 7.49 0.36
CA GLY A 17 7.26 8.63 -0.55
C GLY A 17 8.40 8.45 -1.53
N LEU A 18 9.54 7.93 -1.08
CA LEU A 18 10.70 7.62 -1.93
C LEU A 18 10.36 6.57 -3.00
N SER A 19 9.64 5.52 -2.60
CA SER A 19 9.14 4.49 -3.51
C SER A 19 8.18 5.07 -4.57
N TRP A 20 7.23 5.93 -4.16
CA TRP A 20 6.36 6.63 -5.08
C TRP A 20 7.14 7.53 -6.05
N ALA A 21 8.12 8.30 -5.55
CA ALA A 21 8.92 9.17 -6.39
C ALA A 21 9.65 8.41 -7.50
N ALA A 22 10.30 7.29 -7.14
CA ALA A 22 10.97 6.43 -8.10
C ALA A 22 9.98 5.82 -9.12
N LEU A 23 8.82 5.34 -8.67
CA LEU A 23 7.80 4.75 -9.53
C LEU A 23 7.20 5.78 -10.51
N PHE A 24 6.88 6.99 -10.05
CA PHE A 24 6.34 8.03 -10.91
C PHE A 24 7.35 8.48 -11.97
N ALA A 25 8.61 8.64 -11.59
CA ALA A 25 9.69 8.94 -12.54
C ALA A 25 9.88 7.85 -13.59
N ALA A 26 9.77 6.56 -13.20
CA ALA A 26 9.84 5.41 -14.09
C ALA A 26 8.69 5.38 -15.12
N HIS A 27 7.55 5.99 -14.79
CA HIS A 27 6.40 6.14 -15.71
C HIS A 27 6.38 7.48 -16.46
N GLY A 28 7.50 8.21 -16.45
CA GLY A 28 7.69 9.40 -17.29
C GLY A 28 7.19 10.72 -16.69
N HIS A 29 6.75 10.72 -15.42
CA HIS A 29 6.35 11.95 -14.74
C HIS A 29 7.56 12.79 -14.33
N THR A 30 7.41 14.12 -14.36
CA THR A 30 8.27 15.02 -13.60
C THR A 30 7.84 14.97 -12.14
N VAL A 31 8.80 14.71 -11.24
CA VAL A 31 8.51 14.51 -9.83
C VAL A 31 9.22 15.57 -9.00
N ARG A 32 8.50 16.29 -8.16
CA ARG A 32 9.08 17.15 -7.13
C ARG A 32 8.90 16.52 -5.78
N VAL A 33 10.01 16.30 -5.09
CA VAL A 33 10.05 15.66 -3.77
C VAL A 33 10.36 16.71 -2.72
N GLN A 34 9.52 16.81 -1.71
CA GLN A 34 9.73 17.69 -0.56
C GLN A 34 9.71 16.87 0.73
N ASP A 35 10.65 17.13 1.62
CA ASP A 35 10.70 16.62 2.99
C ASP A 35 11.31 17.68 3.91
N PRO A 36 10.84 17.84 5.16
CA PRO A 36 11.43 18.82 6.08
C PRO A 36 12.87 18.49 6.50
N ARG A 37 13.35 17.27 6.29
CA ARG A 37 14.75 16.90 6.54
C ARG A 37 15.62 17.44 5.40
N PRO A 38 16.73 18.08 5.70
CA PRO A 38 17.66 18.53 4.67
C PRO A 38 18.43 17.36 4.07
N GLY A 39 18.85 17.50 2.81
CA GLY A 39 19.83 16.60 2.21
C GLY A 39 19.31 15.21 1.83
N ILE A 40 18.02 15.06 1.50
CA ILE A 40 17.40 13.78 1.11
C ILE A 40 17.79 13.26 -0.28
N GLY A 41 18.63 13.97 -1.02
CA GLY A 41 19.07 13.56 -2.36
C GLY A 41 19.65 12.14 -2.43
N PRO A 42 20.55 11.75 -1.53
CA PRO A 42 21.08 10.38 -1.48
C PRO A 42 20.01 9.30 -1.26
N GLU A 43 18.99 9.56 -0.45
CA GLU A 43 17.88 8.64 -0.24
C GLU A 43 17.02 8.49 -1.51
N VAL A 44 16.77 9.60 -2.23
CA VAL A 44 16.10 9.58 -3.53
C VAL A 44 16.90 8.77 -4.54
N GLU A 45 18.20 8.98 -4.63
CA GLU A 45 19.09 8.21 -5.51
C GLU A 45 19.07 6.72 -5.15
N SER A 46 19.12 6.38 -3.87
CA SER A 46 19.07 5.01 -3.38
C SER A 46 17.75 4.32 -3.77
N ALA A 47 16.62 4.99 -3.61
CA ALA A 47 15.30 4.45 -3.99
C ALA A 47 15.21 4.20 -5.50
N VAL A 48 15.68 5.11 -6.33
CA VAL A 48 15.70 4.95 -7.79
C VAL A 48 16.60 3.78 -8.19
N ARG A 49 17.80 3.68 -7.62
CA ARG A 49 18.72 2.55 -7.87
C ARG A 49 18.15 1.22 -7.41
N HIS A 50 17.42 1.21 -6.31
CA HIS A 50 16.71 0.02 -5.85
C HIS A 50 15.65 -0.43 -6.87
N LEU A 51 14.78 0.49 -7.31
CA LEU A 51 13.75 0.20 -8.31
C LEU A 51 14.36 -0.35 -9.61
N THR A 52 15.38 0.31 -10.16
CA THR A 52 15.98 -0.12 -11.45
C THR A 52 16.70 -1.46 -11.34
N ARG A 53 17.28 -1.81 -10.19
CA ARG A 53 17.84 -3.16 -9.96
C ARG A 53 16.74 -4.22 -9.87
N LEU A 54 15.65 -3.90 -9.20
CA LEU A 54 14.53 -4.82 -8.97
C LEU A 54 13.70 -5.02 -10.24
N GLN A 55 13.54 -3.98 -11.03
CA GLN A 55 12.75 -3.92 -12.26
C GLN A 55 13.54 -3.25 -13.40
N PRO A 56 14.51 -3.92 -14.01
CA PRO A 56 15.37 -3.31 -15.04
C PRO A 56 14.61 -2.74 -16.25
N ALA A 57 13.41 -3.24 -16.53
CA ALA A 57 12.58 -2.72 -17.62
C ALA A 57 12.08 -1.28 -17.38
N THR A 58 12.21 -0.74 -16.17
CA THR A 58 11.84 0.67 -15.87
C THR A 58 12.81 1.70 -16.46
N GLY A 59 14.00 1.29 -16.89
CA GLY A 59 15.00 2.14 -17.51
C GLY A 59 16.26 2.36 -16.65
N GLU A 60 17.12 3.24 -17.10
CA GLU A 60 18.39 3.55 -16.41
C GLU A 60 18.17 4.53 -15.26
N ALA A 61 18.86 4.31 -14.14
CA ALA A 61 18.72 5.15 -12.95
C ALA A 61 19.00 6.65 -13.23
N ALA A 62 19.96 6.97 -14.11
CA ALA A 62 20.27 8.33 -14.47
C ALA A 62 19.11 9.05 -15.17
N ASP A 63 18.37 8.34 -16.04
CA ASP A 63 17.21 8.91 -16.73
C ASP A 63 16.05 9.18 -15.76
N LEU A 64 15.82 8.28 -14.82
CA LEU A 64 14.80 8.45 -13.79
C LEU A 64 15.15 9.62 -12.86
N LEU A 65 16.40 9.70 -12.42
CA LEU A 65 16.88 10.79 -11.56
C LEU A 65 16.78 12.16 -12.24
N SER A 66 16.97 12.24 -13.56
CA SER A 66 16.81 13.49 -14.30
C SER A 66 15.37 14.05 -14.27
N ARG A 67 14.38 13.23 -13.89
CA ARG A 67 12.98 13.60 -13.76
C ARG A 67 12.58 13.99 -12.33
N ILE A 68 13.49 13.81 -11.36
CA ILE A 68 13.20 14.05 -9.94
C ILE A 68 13.95 15.29 -9.47
N GLU A 69 13.22 16.25 -8.96
CA GLU A 69 13.74 17.45 -8.33
C GLU A 69 13.43 17.42 -6.84
N VAL A 70 14.44 17.62 -5.99
CA VAL A 70 14.26 17.81 -4.55
C VAL A 70 14.12 19.30 -4.28
N VAL A 71 13.06 19.69 -3.60
CA VAL A 71 12.74 21.10 -3.30
C VAL A 71 12.57 21.31 -1.79
N ASP A 72 12.81 22.53 -1.33
CA ASP A 72 12.91 22.83 0.10
C ASP A 72 11.53 23.01 0.77
N ASP A 73 10.55 23.51 0.04
CA ASP A 73 9.25 23.86 0.62
C ASP A 73 8.07 23.23 -0.13
N VAL A 74 6.95 23.09 0.59
CA VAL A 74 5.72 22.46 0.08
C VAL A 74 5.15 23.26 -1.08
N GLU A 75 5.15 24.58 -0.98
CA GLU A 75 4.56 25.49 -1.95
C GLU A 75 5.24 25.36 -3.30
N THR A 76 6.57 25.32 -3.32
CA THR A 76 7.37 25.05 -4.53
C THR A 76 7.10 23.66 -5.11
N ALA A 77 7.01 22.65 -4.24
CA ALA A 77 6.73 21.27 -4.68
C ALA A 77 5.39 21.16 -5.43
N VAL A 78 4.34 21.78 -4.89
CA VAL A 78 2.98 21.61 -5.42
C VAL A 78 2.60 22.63 -6.50
N ALA A 79 3.38 23.69 -6.69
CA ALA A 79 3.09 24.70 -7.71
C ALA A 79 3.01 24.09 -9.12
N GLY A 80 1.83 24.14 -9.74
CA GLY A 80 1.59 23.56 -11.07
C GLY A 80 1.63 22.03 -11.13
N ALA A 81 1.59 21.33 -10.00
CA ALA A 81 1.44 19.88 -9.98
C ALA A 81 0.02 19.47 -10.40
N ASP A 82 -0.09 18.40 -11.18
CA ASP A 82 -1.36 17.77 -11.55
C ASP A 82 -1.86 16.84 -10.45
N VAL A 83 -0.92 16.21 -9.74
CA VAL A 83 -1.20 15.29 -8.64
C VAL A 83 -0.24 15.60 -7.48
N VAL A 84 -0.78 15.59 -6.28
CA VAL A 84 0.00 15.64 -5.03
C VAL A 84 -0.18 14.32 -4.31
N GLN A 85 0.92 13.62 -4.04
CA GLN A 85 0.95 12.40 -3.21
C GLN A 85 1.56 12.72 -1.86
N GLU A 86 0.74 12.79 -0.83
CA GLU A 86 1.14 13.10 0.54
C GLU A 86 1.55 11.82 1.29
N ASN A 87 2.71 11.84 1.95
CA ASN A 87 3.32 10.73 2.68
C ASN A 87 3.93 11.17 4.03
N ALA A 88 3.42 12.25 4.60
CA ALA A 88 3.90 12.76 5.90
C ALA A 88 3.54 11.78 7.05
N PRO A 89 4.15 11.92 8.23
CA PRO A 89 3.88 11.08 9.38
C PRO A 89 2.38 10.99 9.73
N GLU A 90 1.94 9.83 10.24
CA GLU A 90 0.55 9.48 10.50
C GLU A 90 -0.01 10.21 11.74
N ARG A 91 -0.10 11.52 11.63
CA ARG A 91 -0.56 12.45 12.66
C ARG A 91 -1.63 13.38 12.08
N LEU A 92 -2.88 13.20 12.49
CA LEU A 92 -4.03 13.93 11.94
C LEU A 92 -3.84 15.46 11.93
N PRO A 93 -3.46 16.13 13.04
CA PRO A 93 -3.28 17.58 13.03
C PRO A 93 -2.20 18.05 12.04
N LEU A 94 -1.09 17.30 11.95
CA LEU A 94 -0.01 17.62 11.01
C LEU A 94 -0.49 17.53 9.56
N LYS A 95 -1.23 16.47 9.23
CA LYS A 95 -1.76 16.29 7.87
C LYS A 95 -2.81 17.34 7.53
N GLN A 96 -3.69 17.71 8.45
CA GLN A 96 -4.68 18.78 8.24
C GLN A 96 -4.01 20.13 7.95
N GLU A 97 -3.00 20.52 8.72
CA GLU A 97 -2.20 21.73 8.46
C GLU A 97 -1.50 21.66 7.10
N LEU A 98 -0.91 20.50 6.77
CA LEU A 98 -0.24 20.28 5.50
C LEU A 98 -1.20 20.37 4.31
N PHE A 99 -2.40 19.79 4.40
CA PHE A 99 -3.41 19.89 3.34
C PHE A 99 -3.91 21.31 3.14
N ALA A 100 -4.05 22.12 4.20
CA ALA A 100 -4.39 23.52 4.08
C ALA A 100 -3.29 24.33 3.33
N ARG A 101 -2.02 23.99 3.53
CA ARG A 101 -0.90 24.59 2.79
C ARG A 101 -0.87 24.12 1.34
N ILE A 102 -1.04 22.83 1.10
CA ILE A 102 -1.07 22.24 -0.25
C ILE A 102 -2.19 22.88 -1.07
N GLU A 103 -3.43 22.93 -0.53
CA GLU A 103 -4.56 23.48 -1.28
C GLU A 103 -4.43 24.95 -1.63
N ALA A 104 -3.69 25.72 -0.81
CA ALA A 104 -3.45 27.15 -1.04
C ALA A 104 -2.48 27.42 -2.19
N ALA A 105 -1.58 26.48 -2.51
CA ALA A 105 -0.51 26.65 -3.48
C ALA A 105 -0.67 25.80 -4.76
N VAL A 106 -1.42 24.71 -4.69
CA VAL A 106 -1.65 23.80 -5.83
C VAL A 106 -2.77 24.32 -6.75
N GLY A 107 -2.70 24.00 -8.04
CA GLY A 107 -3.73 24.36 -9.01
C GLY A 107 -5.13 23.82 -8.65
N GLU A 108 -6.17 24.55 -9.02
CA GLU A 108 -7.58 24.22 -8.66
C GLU A 108 -8.04 22.82 -9.11
N ARG A 109 -7.45 22.29 -10.18
CA ARG A 109 -7.81 20.98 -10.76
C ARG A 109 -6.87 19.85 -10.34
N ALA A 110 -5.88 20.12 -9.50
CA ALA A 110 -4.96 19.10 -9.04
C ALA A 110 -5.66 18.08 -8.13
N LEU A 111 -5.36 16.82 -8.35
CA LEU A 111 -5.74 15.75 -7.43
C LEU A 111 -4.85 15.79 -6.20
N ILE A 112 -5.41 15.68 -5.02
CA ILE A 112 -4.68 15.53 -3.77
C ILE A 112 -4.94 14.12 -3.23
N ALA A 113 -3.88 13.34 -3.08
CA ALA A 113 -3.95 11.97 -2.57
C ALA A 113 -3.10 11.80 -1.32
N SER A 114 -3.60 11.09 -0.32
CA SER A 114 -2.84 10.72 0.89
C SER A 114 -2.50 9.25 0.88
N SER A 115 -1.26 8.91 1.27
CA SER A 115 -0.82 7.53 1.51
C SER A 115 -1.14 7.03 2.92
N THR A 116 -1.98 7.74 3.68
CA THR A 116 -2.37 7.30 5.03
C THR A 116 -2.87 5.85 5.03
N SER A 117 -2.52 5.10 6.05
CA SER A 117 -2.97 3.70 6.22
C SER A 117 -4.17 3.54 7.15
N ALA A 118 -4.52 4.58 7.90
CA ALA A 118 -5.54 4.49 8.95
C ALA A 118 -6.45 5.71 9.08
N LEU A 119 -5.97 6.93 8.73
CA LEU A 119 -6.76 8.14 8.92
C LEU A 119 -7.86 8.26 7.87
N MET A 120 -9.05 8.62 8.32
CA MET A 120 -10.22 8.73 7.45
C MET A 120 -10.09 9.95 6.53
N PRO A 121 -10.36 9.83 5.23
CA PRO A 121 -10.30 10.96 4.30
C PRO A 121 -11.21 12.12 4.72
N SER A 122 -12.37 11.86 5.32
CA SER A 122 -13.25 12.90 5.85
C SER A 122 -12.62 13.69 7.01
N ASP A 123 -11.84 13.01 7.87
CA ASP A 123 -11.10 13.70 8.95
C ASP A 123 -9.91 14.50 8.39
N LEU A 124 -9.18 13.96 7.42
CA LEU A 124 -8.08 14.66 6.75
C LEU A 124 -8.57 15.95 6.08
N ALA A 125 -9.72 15.88 5.41
CA ALA A 125 -10.29 16.99 4.66
C ALA A 125 -11.03 18.03 5.51
N ARG A 126 -11.14 17.83 6.83
CA ARG A 126 -12.02 18.64 7.70
C ARG A 126 -11.79 20.14 7.57
N GLU A 127 -10.52 20.56 7.57
CA GLU A 127 -10.11 21.97 7.53
C GLU A 127 -9.88 22.50 6.10
N MET A 128 -10.05 21.64 5.06
CA MET A 128 -9.87 22.05 3.68
C MET A 128 -11.05 22.88 3.16
N ARG A 129 -10.73 23.86 2.32
CA ARG A 129 -11.70 24.70 1.59
C ARG A 129 -12.21 23.99 0.34
N THR A 130 -11.38 23.12 -0.25
CA THR A 130 -11.66 22.36 -1.48
C THR A 130 -11.50 20.87 -1.23
N PRO A 131 -12.28 20.29 -0.28
CA PRO A 131 -12.17 18.88 0.12
C PRO A 131 -12.59 17.90 -0.98
N GLU A 132 -13.30 18.40 -1.99
CA GLU A 132 -13.82 17.59 -3.10
C GLU A 132 -12.74 16.95 -3.97
N ARG A 133 -11.49 17.44 -3.87
CA ARG A 133 -10.33 16.92 -4.63
C ARG A 133 -9.39 16.03 -3.81
N LEU A 134 -9.72 15.78 -2.54
CA LEU A 134 -8.93 14.87 -1.69
C LEU A 134 -9.48 13.45 -1.78
N VAL A 135 -8.57 12.50 -1.96
CA VAL A 135 -8.81 11.05 -1.78
C VAL A 135 -7.70 10.45 -0.91
N VAL A 136 -7.98 9.33 -0.29
CA VAL A 136 -6.88 8.46 0.14
C VAL A 136 -6.53 7.53 -1.02
N GLY A 137 -5.24 7.48 -1.36
CA GLY A 137 -4.65 6.52 -2.30
C GLY A 137 -3.68 5.64 -1.52
N HIS A 138 -4.21 4.67 -0.77
CA HIS A 138 -3.46 3.84 0.15
C HIS A 138 -2.66 2.76 -0.58
N PRO A 139 -1.32 2.85 -0.64
CA PRO A 139 -0.47 1.82 -1.22
C PRO A 139 -0.19 0.70 -0.23
N PHE A 140 0.41 -0.37 -0.72
CA PHE A 140 1.03 -1.40 0.11
C PHE A 140 2.55 -1.34 -0.02
N ASN A 141 3.26 -1.53 1.09
CA ASN A 141 4.71 -1.44 1.16
C ASN A 141 5.37 -2.75 0.65
N PRO A 142 6.26 -2.68 -0.34
CA PRO A 142 6.70 -1.46 -1.03
C PRO A 142 5.80 -1.12 -2.24
N PRO A 143 5.46 0.16 -2.41
CA PRO A 143 4.61 0.61 -3.53
C PRO A 143 5.11 0.23 -4.92
N GLU A 144 6.41 0.19 -5.16
CA GLU A 144 6.98 -0.19 -6.45
C GLU A 144 6.79 -1.68 -6.79
N VAL A 145 6.47 -2.52 -5.81
CA VAL A 145 6.27 -3.98 -5.98
C VAL A 145 4.79 -4.33 -5.95
N LEU A 146 4.09 -3.96 -4.87
CA LEU A 146 2.71 -4.38 -4.69
C LEU A 146 1.75 -3.53 -5.53
N PRO A 147 0.94 -4.14 -6.40
CA PRO A 147 0.15 -3.39 -7.38
C PRO A 147 -1.09 -2.71 -6.80
N LEU A 148 -1.61 -3.15 -5.66
CA LEU A 148 -2.85 -2.62 -5.10
C LEU A 148 -2.68 -1.17 -4.64
N VAL A 149 -3.67 -0.35 -4.95
CA VAL A 149 -3.95 0.93 -4.29
C VAL A 149 -5.42 0.95 -3.91
N GLU A 150 -5.73 1.10 -2.63
CA GLU A 150 -7.09 1.36 -2.19
C GLU A 150 -7.39 2.85 -2.36
N VAL A 151 -8.34 3.17 -3.23
CA VAL A 151 -8.83 4.54 -3.44
C VAL A 151 -10.04 4.75 -2.55
N VAL A 152 -9.89 5.59 -1.51
CA VAL A 152 -10.93 5.80 -0.51
C VAL A 152 -11.43 7.24 -0.58
N PRO A 153 -12.66 7.46 -1.04
CA PRO A 153 -13.29 8.79 -0.97
C PRO A 153 -13.75 9.11 0.45
N GLY A 154 -13.65 10.38 0.83
CA GLY A 154 -14.35 10.92 1.99
C GLY A 154 -15.76 11.39 1.63
N GLU A 155 -16.53 11.82 2.63
CA GLU A 155 -17.92 12.29 2.44
C GLU A 155 -18.04 13.46 1.45
N ARG A 156 -17.01 14.31 1.36
CA ARG A 156 -17.00 15.50 0.49
C ARG A 156 -16.20 15.31 -0.80
N THR A 157 -15.61 14.14 -1.02
CA THR A 157 -14.83 13.86 -2.23
C THR A 157 -15.75 13.82 -3.45
N ALA A 158 -15.42 14.58 -4.49
CA ALA A 158 -16.17 14.58 -5.73
C ALA A 158 -15.91 13.33 -6.59
N PRO A 159 -16.90 12.85 -7.36
CA PRO A 159 -16.72 11.70 -8.24
C PRO A 159 -15.54 11.84 -9.22
N TRP A 160 -15.31 13.04 -9.76
CA TRP A 160 -14.19 13.28 -10.68
C TRP A 160 -12.83 13.04 -10.04
N ALA A 161 -12.67 13.31 -8.73
CA ALA A 161 -11.41 13.09 -8.02
C ALA A 161 -11.13 11.58 -7.86
N VAL A 162 -12.15 10.79 -7.60
CA VAL A 162 -12.06 9.32 -7.58
C VAL A 162 -11.68 8.78 -8.95
N GLU A 163 -12.34 9.25 -10.01
CA GLU A 163 -12.05 8.86 -11.40
C GLU A 163 -10.62 9.25 -11.80
N ALA A 164 -10.20 10.47 -11.45
CA ALA A 164 -8.84 10.95 -11.69
C ALA A 164 -7.79 10.10 -10.93
N ALA A 165 -8.04 9.75 -9.67
CA ALA A 165 -7.16 8.89 -8.89
C ALA A 165 -7.03 7.49 -9.53
N VAL A 166 -8.15 6.88 -9.91
CA VAL A 166 -8.16 5.58 -10.59
C VAL A 166 -7.38 5.64 -11.90
N ALA A 167 -7.60 6.67 -12.72
CA ALA A 167 -6.88 6.87 -13.98
C ALA A 167 -5.37 7.07 -13.75
N PHE A 168 -5.01 7.91 -12.77
CA PHE A 168 -3.61 8.19 -12.43
C PHE A 168 -2.89 6.93 -11.96
N TYR A 169 -3.44 6.21 -10.98
CA TYR A 169 -2.76 5.00 -10.48
C TYR A 169 -2.67 3.90 -11.54
N ARG A 170 -3.66 3.76 -12.42
CA ARG A 170 -3.55 2.84 -13.57
C ARG A 170 -2.43 3.23 -14.53
N SER A 171 -2.25 4.53 -14.79
CA SER A 171 -1.20 5.01 -15.70
C SER A 171 0.22 4.71 -15.21
N VAL A 172 0.39 4.48 -13.90
CA VAL A 172 1.66 4.10 -13.28
C VAL A 172 1.70 2.61 -12.87
N GLY A 173 0.95 1.77 -13.59
CA GLY A 173 0.99 0.30 -13.45
C GLY A 173 0.32 -0.25 -12.20
N LYS A 174 -0.46 0.57 -11.47
CA LYS A 174 -1.19 0.11 -10.29
C LYS A 174 -2.54 -0.50 -10.62
N LYS A 175 -3.07 -1.27 -9.68
CA LYS A 175 -4.41 -1.86 -9.71
C LYS A 175 -5.28 -1.18 -8.63
N PRO A 176 -5.84 0.01 -8.92
CA PRO A 176 -6.66 0.73 -7.96
C PRO A 176 -8.01 0.03 -7.75
N VAL A 177 -8.41 -0.09 -6.49
CA VAL A 177 -9.72 -0.56 -6.06
C VAL A 177 -10.40 0.55 -5.27
N VAL A 178 -11.57 0.98 -5.73
CA VAL A 178 -12.35 2.03 -5.05
C VAL A 178 -13.17 1.40 -3.93
N LEU A 179 -13.01 1.92 -2.72
CA LEU A 179 -13.88 1.59 -1.60
C LEU A 179 -15.16 2.42 -1.71
N HIS A 180 -16.32 1.79 -1.46
CA HIS A 180 -17.61 2.48 -1.56
C HIS A 180 -17.91 3.41 -0.40
N ARG A 181 -17.18 3.26 0.71
CA ARG A 181 -17.20 4.14 1.88
C ARG A 181 -15.90 4.02 2.65
N GLU A 182 -15.56 5.07 3.38
CA GLU A 182 -14.44 5.04 4.31
C GLU A 182 -14.72 4.09 5.48
N ILE A 183 -13.68 3.43 5.96
CA ILE A 183 -13.70 2.55 7.13
C ILE A 183 -12.31 2.54 7.76
N ASN A 184 -12.23 2.53 9.07
CA ASN A 184 -10.95 2.49 9.78
C ASN A 184 -10.12 1.26 9.37
N GLY A 185 -8.85 1.46 9.02
CA GLY A 185 -7.91 0.43 8.54
C GLY A 185 -8.24 -0.10 7.15
N PHE A 186 -9.13 0.54 6.41
CA PHE A 186 -9.57 0.17 5.05
C PHE A 186 -9.88 -1.32 4.92
N VAL A 187 -9.69 -1.95 3.76
CA VAL A 187 -10.04 -3.37 3.60
C VAL A 187 -8.86 -4.29 3.87
N ALA A 188 -7.73 -4.06 3.20
CA ALA A 188 -6.62 -5.01 3.26
C ALA A 188 -5.92 -5.01 4.62
N ASN A 189 -5.74 -3.85 5.27
CA ASN A 189 -5.20 -3.79 6.62
C ASN A 189 -6.11 -4.49 7.65
N ARG A 190 -7.43 -4.40 7.48
CA ARG A 190 -8.39 -5.12 8.34
C ARG A 190 -8.25 -6.63 8.19
N LEU A 191 -8.10 -7.12 6.94
CA LEU A 191 -7.90 -8.54 6.67
C LEU A 191 -6.56 -9.02 7.23
N GLN A 192 -5.48 -8.27 6.98
CA GLN A 192 -4.14 -8.58 7.49
C GLN A 192 -4.10 -8.59 9.02
N SER A 193 -4.68 -7.60 9.67
CA SER A 193 -4.76 -7.52 11.14
C SER A 193 -5.57 -8.67 11.73
N THR A 194 -6.68 -9.06 11.08
CA THR A 194 -7.49 -10.19 11.53
C THR A 194 -6.72 -11.51 11.45
N LEU A 195 -6.01 -11.73 10.34
CA LEU A 195 -5.15 -12.91 10.19
C LEU A 195 -4.03 -12.89 11.23
N PHE A 196 -3.32 -11.77 11.37
CA PHE A 196 -2.19 -11.65 12.29
C PHE A 196 -2.61 -11.86 13.76
N ARG A 197 -3.77 -11.37 14.16
CA ARG A 197 -4.34 -11.64 15.49
C ARG A 197 -4.45 -13.15 15.77
N GLU A 198 -4.97 -13.91 14.81
CA GLU A 198 -5.05 -15.37 14.93
C GLU A 198 -3.66 -16.02 14.96
N CYS A 199 -2.73 -15.52 14.16
CA CYS A 199 -1.34 -15.98 14.19
C CYS A 199 -0.70 -15.80 15.57
N VAL A 200 -0.84 -14.63 16.18
CA VAL A 200 -0.32 -14.34 17.52
C VAL A 200 -0.95 -15.29 18.56
N TRP A 201 -2.26 -15.48 18.49
CA TRP A 201 -2.95 -16.38 19.42
C TRP A 201 -2.43 -17.82 19.31
N LEU A 202 -2.32 -18.38 18.10
CA LEU A 202 -1.82 -19.73 17.89
C LEU A 202 -0.40 -19.94 18.42
N VAL A 203 0.48 -18.94 18.24
CA VAL A 203 1.86 -18.97 18.76
C VAL A 203 1.86 -18.88 20.29
N THR A 204 1.08 -17.97 20.88
CA THR A 204 1.03 -17.81 22.36
C THR A 204 0.41 -19.01 23.06
N GLN A 205 -0.47 -19.77 22.39
CA GLN A 205 -1.01 -21.03 22.92
C GLN A 205 -0.06 -22.22 22.70
N GLY A 206 1.10 -22.03 22.07
CA GLY A 206 2.06 -23.09 21.79
C GLY A 206 1.54 -24.13 20.78
N VAL A 207 0.57 -23.76 19.94
CA VAL A 207 0.04 -24.66 18.90
C VAL A 207 1.09 -24.86 17.81
N VAL A 208 1.78 -23.81 17.46
CA VAL A 208 2.90 -23.75 16.50
C VAL A 208 3.89 -22.66 16.91
N SER A 209 5.14 -22.75 16.44
CA SER A 209 6.08 -21.64 16.49
C SER A 209 5.78 -20.60 15.39
N ALA A 210 6.33 -19.40 15.52
CA ALA A 210 6.19 -18.37 14.48
C ALA A 210 6.74 -18.82 13.12
N ALA A 211 7.83 -19.60 13.11
CA ALA A 211 8.41 -20.13 11.89
C ALA A 211 7.50 -21.16 11.20
N GLU A 212 6.95 -22.10 11.95
CA GLU A 212 6.01 -23.10 11.43
C GLU A 212 4.71 -22.46 10.94
N LEU A 213 4.24 -21.42 11.62
CA LEU A 213 3.05 -20.67 11.20
C LEU A 213 3.26 -19.97 9.86
N ASP A 214 4.39 -19.31 9.67
CA ASP A 214 4.72 -18.69 8.39
C ASP A 214 4.80 -19.73 7.27
N GLU A 215 5.41 -20.91 7.53
CA GLU A 215 5.44 -22.02 6.57
C GLU A 215 4.03 -22.51 6.22
N ILE A 216 3.18 -22.72 7.21
CA ILE A 216 1.76 -23.09 7.00
C ILE A 216 1.05 -22.07 6.10
N VAL A 217 1.25 -20.78 6.34
CA VAL A 217 0.60 -19.73 5.55
C VAL A 217 1.14 -19.70 4.14
N THR A 218 2.47 -19.72 3.96
CA THR A 218 3.09 -19.60 2.64
C THR A 218 2.91 -20.83 1.76
N GLU A 219 2.75 -22.02 2.36
CA GLU A 219 2.56 -23.28 1.61
C GLU A 219 1.08 -23.68 1.44
N SER A 220 0.14 -22.94 2.02
CA SER A 220 -1.29 -23.28 1.94
C SER A 220 -2.19 -22.16 1.44
N ILE A 221 -2.56 -21.25 2.33
CA ILE A 221 -3.53 -20.18 2.03
C ILE A 221 -2.89 -19.06 1.19
N GLY A 222 -1.60 -18.82 1.34
CA GLY A 222 -0.86 -17.80 0.59
C GLY A 222 -0.93 -18.01 -0.93
N PRO A 223 -0.49 -19.15 -1.49
CA PRO A 223 -0.59 -19.43 -2.92
C PRO A 223 -2.03 -19.42 -3.43
N ARG A 224 -2.97 -19.91 -2.63
CA ARG A 224 -4.39 -19.89 -2.96
C ARG A 224 -4.91 -18.47 -3.13
N TRP A 225 -4.58 -17.57 -2.19
CA TRP A 225 -5.04 -16.18 -2.24
C TRP A 225 -4.22 -15.30 -3.18
N ALA A 226 -3.01 -15.69 -3.52
CA ALA A 226 -2.25 -15.02 -4.57
C ALA A 226 -2.87 -15.23 -5.96
N THR A 227 -3.55 -16.36 -6.18
CA THR A 227 -4.14 -16.74 -7.47
C THR A 227 -5.65 -16.49 -7.54
N ALA A 228 -6.38 -16.76 -6.48
CA ALA A 228 -7.82 -16.55 -6.38
C ALA A 228 -8.15 -15.92 -5.02
N GLY A 229 -9.01 -14.92 -5.00
CA GLY A 229 -9.42 -14.30 -3.74
C GLY A 229 -10.22 -15.28 -2.85
N PRO A 230 -10.47 -14.93 -1.57
CA PRO A 230 -11.17 -15.83 -0.64
C PRO A 230 -12.57 -16.24 -1.13
N PHE A 231 -13.33 -15.34 -1.73
CA PHE A 231 -14.65 -15.68 -2.27
C PHE A 231 -14.58 -16.65 -3.44
N GLU A 232 -13.67 -16.44 -4.37
CA GLU A 232 -13.45 -17.35 -5.50
C GLU A 232 -12.99 -18.74 -5.00
N SER A 233 -12.02 -18.75 -4.08
CA SER A 233 -11.53 -20.02 -3.50
C SER A 233 -12.64 -20.82 -2.82
N PHE A 234 -13.51 -20.18 -2.08
CA PHE A 234 -14.63 -20.86 -1.41
C PHE A 234 -15.77 -21.20 -2.37
N HIS A 235 -15.99 -20.40 -3.42
CA HIS A 235 -16.93 -20.76 -4.48
C HIS A 235 -16.51 -22.06 -5.17
N LEU A 236 -15.23 -22.17 -5.54
CA LEU A 236 -14.67 -23.41 -6.11
C LEU A 236 -14.72 -24.58 -5.12
N GLY A 237 -14.50 -24.32 -3.82
CA GLY A 237 -14.61 -25.30 -2.74
C GLY A 237 -16.03 -25.86 -2.57
N GLY A 238 -17.05 -25.18 -3.05
CA GLY A 238 -18.43 -25.66 -3.08
C GLY A 238 -18.74 -26.59 -4.26
N GLY A 239 -17.76 -26.86 -5.13
CA GLY A 239 -17.96 -27.69 -6.33
C GLY A 239 -19.01 -27.12 -7.29
N PRO A 240 -19.77 -27.96 -8.00
CA PRO A 240 -20.82 -27.50 -8.92
C PRO A 240 -21.90 -26.62 -8.30
N GLY A 241 -22.14 -26.73 -7.00
CA GLY A 241 -23.10 -25.91 -6.24
C GLY A 241 -22.58 -24.54 -5.85
N GLY A 242 -21.28 -24.28 -6.01
CA GLY A 242 -20.64 -22.99 -5.80
C GLY A 242 -20.74 -22.45 -4.37
N MET A 243 -20.71 -21.13 -4.23
CA MET A 243 -20.71 -20.44 -2.94
C MET A 243 -21.93 -20.76 -2.08
N ARG A 244 -23.13 -20.92 -2.69
CA ARG A 244 -24.34 -21.27 -1.95
C ARG A 244 -24.18 -22.63 -1.25
N HIS A 245 -23.76 -23.63 -2.00
CA HIS A 245 -23.53 -24.99 -1.46
C HIS A 245 -22.45 -24.96 -0.37
N PHE A 246 -21.36 -24.24 -0.59
CA PHE A 246 -20.30 -24.07 0.40
C PHE A 246 -20.86 -23.49 1.72
N LEU A 247 -21.61 -22.39 1.63
CA LEU A 247 -22.15 -21.70 2.81
C LEU A 247 -23.19 -22.54 3.55
N GLU A 248 -24.05 -23.26 2.85
CA GLU A 248 -25.08 -24.11 3.45
C GLU A 248 -24.46 -25.33 4.16
N HIS A 249 -23.40 -25.93 3.64
CA HIS A 249 -22.80 -27.14 4.18
C HIS A 249 -21.64 -26.88 5.15
N LEU A 250 -20.70 -26.01 4.81
CA LEU A 250 -19.51 -25.72 5.61
C LEU A 250 -19.66 -24.46 6.47
N GLY A 251 -20.52 -23.53 6.05
CA GLY A 251 -20.76 -22.27 6.75
C GLY A 251 -21.15 -22.44 8.23
N PRO A 252 -22.04 -23.37 8.63
CA PRO A 252 -22.35 -23.56 10.03
C PRO A 252 -21.15 -23.94 10.90
N GLY A 253 -20.22 -24.75 10.37
CA GLY A 253 -18.96 -25.09 11.03
C GLY A 253 -18.03 -23.86 11.18
N MET A 254 -17.92 -23.05 10.13
CA MET A 254 -17.16 -21.81 10.17
C MET A 254 -17.75 -20.81 11.17
N ALA A 255 -19.06 -20.61 11.15
CA ALA A 255 -19.75 -19.69 12.05
C ALA A 255 -19.58 -20.08 13.54
N ARG A 256 -19.49 -21.37 13.85
CA ARG A 256 -19.14 -21.84 15.21
C ARG A 256 -17.71 -21.44 15.57
N ARG A 257 -16.73 -21.66 14.67
CA ARG A 257 -15.33 -21.27 14.92
C ARG A 257 -15.18 -19.76 15.11
N TRP A 258 -15.90 -18.93 14.35
CA TRP A 258 -15.84 -17.45 14.51
C TRP A 258 -16.23 -16.99 15.92
N LYS A 259 -17.08 -17.77 16.63
CA LYS A 259 -17.48 -17.46 18.00
C LYS A 259 -16.43 -17.83 19.04
N THR A 260 -15.44 -18.61 18.67
CA THR A 260 -14.36 -19.09 19.54
C THR A 260 -13.01 -18.47 19.18
N VAL A 261 -13.01 -17.45 18.30
CA VAL A 261 -11.79 -16.69 17.99
C VAL A 261 -11.46 -15.80 19.17
N GLU A 262 -10.34 -16.09 19.80
CA GLU A 262 -9.83 -15.35 20.93
C GLU A 262 -9.14 -14.05 20.50
N GLN A 263 -8.97 -13.13 21.44
CA GLN A 263 -8.26 -11.88 21.22
C GLN A 263 -7.03 -11.88 22.15
N PRO A 264 -5.83 -12.20 21.61
CA PRO A 264 -4.62 -12.14 22.42
C PRO A 264 -4.35 -10.69 22.83
N GLU A 265 -3.89 -10.50 24.04
CA GLU A 265 -3.33 -9.21 24.48
C GLU A 265 -1.89 -9.10 23.98
N LEU A 266 -1.52 -7.91 23.50
CA LEU A 266 -0.12 -7.60 23.14
C LEU A 266 0.60 -7.05 24.39
N ASP A 267 0.59 -7.83 25.47
CA ASP A 267 1.34 -7.53 26.68
C ASP A 267 2.87 -7.77 26.48
N GLU A 268 3.66 -7.44 27.47
CA GLU A 268 5.12 -7.58 27.41
C GLU A 268 5.55 -9.05 27.19
N GLY A 269 4.86 -10.02 27.78
CA GLY A 269 5.14 -11.44 27.59
C GLY A 269 4.86 -11.93 26.18
N THR A 270 3.76 -11.50 25.60
CA THR A 270 3.39 -11.82 24.21
C THR A 270 4.38 -11.18 23.22
N VAL A 271 4.73 -9.90 23.44
CA VAL A 271 5.73 -9.20 22.61
C VAL A 271 7.08 -9.90 22.66
N GLU A 272 7.57 -10.24 23.85
CA GLU A 272 8.86 -10.96 24.03
C GLU A 272 8.83 -12.33 23.35
N LEU A 273 7.79 -13.13 23.58
CA LEU A 273 7.67 -14.47 23.00
C LEU A 273 7.68 -14.45 21.46
N VAL A 274 6.88 -13.58 20.86
CA VAL A 274 6.79 -13.51 19.40
C VAL A 274 8.06 -12.91 18.80
N SER A 275 8.59 -11.83 19.40
CA SER A 275 9.80 -11.18 18.91
C SER A 275 11.01 -12.10 18.97
N SER A 276 11.24 -12.81 20.09
CA SER A 276 12.38 -13.72 20.21
C SER A 276 12.37 -14.84 19.18
N GLN A 277 11.20 -15.43 18.89
CA GLN A 277 11.10 -16.47 17.87
C GLN A 277 11.36 -15.95 16.45
N VAL A 278 10.91 -14.72 16.14
CA VAL A 278 11.15 -14.10 14.83
C VAL A 278 12.61 -13.67 14.68
N GLU A 279 13.21 -13.09 15.73
CA GLU A 279 14.60 -12.68 15.74
C GLU A 279 15.56 -13.88 15.61
N GLU A 280 15.28 -15.00 16.31
CA GLU A 280 16.04 -16.24 16.17
C GLU A 280 16.02 -16.76 14.72
N ARG A 281 14.84 -16.75 14.08
CA ARG A 281 14.69 -17.19 12.68
C ARG A 281 15.53 -16.36 11.71
N PHE A 282 15.65 -15.07 11.93
CA PHE A 282 16.34 -14.14 11.04
C PHE A 282 17.76 -13.76 11.53
N ALA A 283 18.26 -14.45 12.55
CA ALA A 283 19.60 -14.18 13.09
C ALA A 283 20.67 -14.24 11.99
N GLY A 284 21.57 -13.25 11.99
CA GLY A 284 22.66 -13.14 11.02
C GLY A 284 22.28 -12.55 9.67
N ARG A 285 21.04 -12.13 9.46
CA ARG A 285 20.59 -11.43 8.25
C ARG A 285 20.32 -9.96 8.54
N THR A 286 20.71 -9.07 7.61
CA THR A 286 20.40 -7.65 7.73
C THR A 286 18.98 -7.34 7.24
N TYR A 287 18.44 -6.20 7.65
CA TYR A 287 17.15 -5.72 7.20
C TYR A 287 17.10 -5.57 5.67
N GLU A 288 18.18 -5.07 5.08
CA GLU A 288 18.32 -4.89 3.63
C GLU A 288 18.26 -6.22 2.88
N GLN A 289 18.94 -7.25 3.39
CA GLN A 289 18.89 -8.60 2.80
C GLN A 289 17.48 -9.19 2.85
N LEU A 290 16.78 -9.01 3.99
CA LEU A 290 15.42 -9.51 4.16
C LEU A 290 14.44 -8.80 3.24
N THR A 291 14.56 -7.48 3.11
CA THR A 291 13.69 -6.70 2.22
C THR A 291 13.93 -7.01 0.75
N GLU A 292 15.20 -7.14 0.33
CA GLU A 292 15.54 -7.48 -1.06
C GLU A 292 15.03 -8.87 -1.46
N ASP A 293 15.16 -9.87 -0.58
CA ASP A 293 14.63 -11.21 -0.83
C ASP A 293 13.10 -11.22 -0.88
N ARG A 294 12.45 -10.50 0.03
CA ARG A 294 10.99 -10.31 0.00
C ARG A 294 10.52 -9.71 -1.30
N ASP A 295 11.12 -8.60 -1.72
CA ASP A 295 10.70 -7.84 -2.90
C ASP A 295 10.87 -8.67 -4.16
N ARG A 296 11.98 -9.39 -4.28
CA ARG A 296 12.25 -10.32 -5.38
C ARG A 296 11.22 -11.45 -5.43
N ALA A 297 10.91 -12.07 -4.29
CA ALA A 297 9.94 -13.14 -4.20
C ALA A 297 8.52 -12.65 -4.55
N GLN A 298 8.10 -11.50 -4.01
CA GLN A 298 6.79 -10.92 -4.30
C GLN A 298 6.63 -10.59 -5.80
N LEU A 299 7.65 -9.99 -6.42
CA LEU A 299 7.63 -9.73 -7.87
C LEU A 299 7.54 -11.02 -8.69
N ALA A 300 8.25 -12.08 -8.31
CA ALA A 300 8.19 -13.37 -9.01
C ALA A 300 6.77 -13.94 -8.95
N VAL A 301 6.13 -13.94 -7.79
CA VAL A 301 4.74 -14.41 -7.62
C VAL A 301 3.76 -13.56 -8.43
N ILE A 302 3.91 -12.24 -8.42
CA ILE A 302 3.03 -11.32 -9.15
C ILE A 302 3.16 -11.57 -10.66
N ARG A 303 4.39 -11.68 -11.19
CA ARG A 303 4.66 -11.95 -12.60
C ARG A 303 4.08 -13.31 -13.04
N ALA A 304 4.35 -14.38 -12.30
CA ALA A 304 3.82 -15.69 -12.60
C ALA A 304 2.28 -15.72 -12.63
N ARG A 305 1.64 -15.04 -11.66
CA ARG A 305 0.19 -14.89 -11.66
C ARG A 305 -0.34 -14.12 -12.87
N ASP A 306 0.28 -13.00 -13.23
CA ASP A 306 -0.18 -12.15 -14.32
C ASP A 306 0.06 -12.85 -15.69
N GLU A 307 1.15 -13.60 -15.85
CA GLU A 307 1.38 -14.48 -16.99
C GLU A 307 0.32 -15.58 -17.10
N ALA A 308 0.00 -16.25 -16.00
CA ALA A 308 -1.02 -17.31 -15.97
C ALA A 308 -2.44 -16.78 -16.30
N ARG A 309 -2.72 -15.50 -16.06
CA ARG A 309 -3.98 -14.83 -16.40
C ARG A 309 -4.03 -14.30 -17.85
N GLY A 310 -3.02 -14.57 -18.66
CA GLY A 310 -2.97 -14.20 -20.09
C GLY A 310 -2.37 -12.83 -20.39
N GLY A 311 -1.53 -12.30 -19.49
CA GLY A 311 -0.69 -11.14 -19.79
C GLY A 311 -1.44 -9.82 -20.07
N ASN A 312 -2.73 -9.73 -19.81
CA ASN A 312 -3.49 -8.50 -19.94
C ASN A 312 -3.49 -7.75 -18.61
N GLY A 313 -2.44 -7.01 -18.38
CA GLY A 313 -2.28 -6.04 -17.29
C GLY A 313 -2.24 -4.63 -17.84
#